data_55f23a9ef194eb1de81efa020e18c568
#
_entry.id   55f23a9ef194eb1de81efa020e18c568
#
_cell.length_a   1.000
_cell.length_b   1.000
_cell.length_c   1.000
_cell.angle_alpha   90.00
_cell.angle_beta   90.00
_cell.angle_gamma   90.00
#
_symmetry.space_group_name_H-M   'P 1'
#
loop_
_entity.id
_entity.type
_entity.pdbx_description
1 polymer ?
#
loop_
_entity_poly.entity_id
_entity_poly.type
_entity_poly.pdbx_seq_one_letter_code
_entity_poly.pdbx_strand_id
1 'polypeptide(L)'
;MPYANGRLPASALSAIPGGRLRKGTPARSWLAMRYYIGRKTGDVWLTPTGPMSSYRTLQQQQELWRRYTNGTGAIAARPGTSNHGSATSAAVDIPTPAMQAAVRQYGYLFGWGILGGRIPSDSTSEAWHCRLNVQRLTPRARLWYWRYRVAKRRQR
;
A
#
# COMPACT_ATOMS: atom_id res chain seq x y z
N MET A 1 -5.19 19.92 -11.03
CA MET A 1 -6.03 18.83 -11.55
C MET A 1 -5.59 17.51 -10.95
N PRO A 2 -6.48 16.60 -10.58
CA PRO A 2 -6.08 15.28 -10.14
C PRO A 2 -5.42 14.53 -11.31
N TYR A 3 -4.31 13.85 -11.05
CA TYR A 3 -3.66 13.00 -12.04
C TYR A 3 -4.54 11.80 -12.40
N ALA A 4 -4.50 11.38 -13.64
CA ALA A 4 -5.11 10.12 -14.05
C ALA A 4 -4.44 8.92 -13.36
N ASN A 5 -5.19 7.83 -13.22
CA ASN A 5 -4.72 6.61 -12.56
C ASN A 5 -3.45 6.05 -13.25
N GLY A 6 -2.43 5.77 -12.47
CA GLY A 6 -1.13 5.31 -12.96
C GLY A 6 -0.23 6.37 -13.57
N ARG A 7 -0.59 7.67 -13.49
CA ARG A 7 0.15 8.79 -14.11
C ARG A 7 0.69 9.80 -13.09
N LEU A 8 0.90 9.39 -11.84
CA LEU A 8 1.58 10.27 -10.87
C LEU A 8 3.04 10.49 -11.31
N PRO A 9 3.53 11.74 -11.36
CA PRO A 9 4.93 12.01 -11.60
C PRO A 9 5.80 11.54 -10.43
N ALA A 10 7.07 11.28 -10.66
CA ALA A 10 8.01 10.86 -9.63
C ALA A 10 8.06 11.84 -8.44
N SER A 11 7.91 13.14 -8.72
CA SER A 11 7.84 14.19 -7.69
C SER A 11 6.64 14.08 -6.75
N ALA A 12 5.56 13.41 -7.16
CA ALA A 12 4.36 13.15 -6.33
C ALA A 12 4.46 11.82 -5.54
N LEU A 13 5.56 11.08 -5.68
CA LEU A 13 5.79 9.81 -5.01
C LEU A 13 6.84 9.96 -3.89
N SER A 14 6.69 9.17 -2.84
CA SER A 14 7.66 8.98 -1.76
C SER A 14 8.12 7.54 -1.74
N ALA A 15 9.43 7.33 -1.55
CA ALA A 15 9.97 6.00 -1.30
C ALA A 15 9.44 5.45 0.02
N ILE A 16 9.13 4.18 0.01
CA ILE A 16 8.91 3.33 1.18
C ILE A 16 9.83 2.11 1.04
N PRO A 17 10.17 1.39 2.12
CA PRO A 17 10.91 0.14 1.99
C PRO A 17 10.20 -0.81 1.03
N GLY A 18 10.89 -1.22 -0.04
CA GLY A 18 10.38 -2.13 -1.07
C GLY A 18 9.50 -1.51 -2.15
N GLY A 19 9.30 -0.18 -2.18
CA GLY A 19 8.45 0.44 -3.19
C GLY A 19 8.27 1.95 -3.09
N ARG A 20 7.16 2.44 -3.62
CA ARG A 20 6.78 3.86 -3.60
C ARG A 20 5.29 4.01 -3.32
N LEU A 21 4.90 5.08 -2.67
CA LEU A 21 3.52 5.49 -2.49
C LEU A 21 3.37 6.98 -2.78
N ARG A 22 2.15 7.43 -3.09
CA ARG A 22 1.85 8.85 -3.21
C ARG A 22 2.27 9.59 -1.94
N LYS A 23 2.89 10.75 -2.10
CA LYS A 23 3.24 11.66 -0.99
C LYS A 23 2.02 12.00 -0.12
N GLY A 24 2.26 12.40 1.11
CA GLY A 24 1.22 12.77 2.05
C GLY A 24 0.66 11.59 2.83
N THR A 25 -0.66 11.49 2.95
CA THR A 25 -1.33 10.48 3.78
C THR A 25 -0.93 9.05 3.46
N PRO A 26 -0.89 8.59 2.19
CA PRO A 26 -0.53 7.20 1.87
C PRO A 26 0.85 6.80 2.40
N ALA A 27 1.89 7.53 1.99
CA ALA A 27 3.26 7.18 2.38
C ALA A 27 3.49 7.34 3.90
N ARG A 28 2.95 8.41 4.49
CA ARG A 28 3.12 8.68 5.93
C ARG A 28 2.41 7.64 6.81
N SER A 29 1.16 7.29 6.47
CA SER A 29 0.40 6.30 7.23
C SER A 29 1.00 4.90 7.09
N TRP A 30 1.48 4.52 5.89
CA TRP A 30 2.18 3.26 5.68
C TRP A 30 3.46 3.16 6.52
N LEU A 31 4.32 4.18 6.48
CA LEU A 31 5.55 4.21 7.27
C LEU A 31 5.28 4.19 8.77
N ALA A 32 4.23 4.87 9.24
CA ALA A 32 3.79 4.84 10.62
C ALA A 32 3.32 3.45 11.04
N MET A 33 2.48 2.81 10.22
CA MET A 33 1.98 1.45 10.46
C MET A 33 3.12 0.44 10.48
N ARG A 34 3.99 0.47 9.47
CA ARG A 34 5.17 -0.38 9.38
C ARG A 34 6.04 -0.26 10.64
N TYR A 35 6.33 0.98 11.07
CA TYR A 35 7.16 1.22 12.24
C TYR A 35 6.47 0.76 13.53
N TYR A 36 5.16 1.01 13.67
CA TYR A 36 4.38 0.53 14.82
C TYR A 36 4.41 -1.00 14.91
N ILE A 37 4.07 -1.68 13.82
CA ILE A 37 4.01 -3.15 13.78
C ILE A 37 5.38 -3.74 14.08
N GLY A 38 6.45 -3.28 13.42
CA GLY A 38 7.80 -3.76 13.67
C GLY A 38 8.25 -3.58 15.12
N ARG A 39 7.89 -2.44 15.76
CA ARG A 39 8.17 -2.22 17.19
C ARG A 39 7.31 -3.06 18.11
N LYS A 40 6.10 -3.40 17.70
CA LYS A 40 5.14 -4.17 18.49
C LYS A 40 5.44 -5.67 18.45
N THR A 41 5.83 -6.19 17.28
CA THR A 41 6.08 -7.62 17.07
C THR A 41 7.56 -8.02 17.20
N GLY A 42 8.46 -7.06 16.99
CA GLY A 42 9.92 -7.30 16.99
C GLY A 42 10.47 -7.70 15.61
N ASP A 43 9.71 -8.44 14.81
CA ASP A 43 10.16 -9.12 13.59
C ASP A 43 9.32 -8.82 12.32
N VAL A 44 8.03 -8.46 12.49
CA VAL A 44 7.15 -8.20 11.33
C VAL A 44 7.32 -6.78 10.81
N TRP A 45 8.12 -6.62 9.77
CA TRP A 45 8.35 -5.34 9.10
C TRP A 45 7.67 -5.31 7.73
N LEU A 46 6.53 -4.63 7.64
CA LEU A 46 5.73 -4.58 6.41
C LEU A 46 6.55 -4.10 5.20
N THR A 47 6.54 -4.89 4.14
CA THR A 47 7.17 -4.56 2.85
C THR A 47 6.26 -5.00 1.71
N PRO A 48 6.21 -4.28 0.57
CA PRO A 48 5.56 -4.78 -0.63
C PRO A 48 6.21 -6.07 -1.13
N THR A 49 5.42 -6.91 -1.78
CA THR A 49 5.89 -8.17 -2.41
C THR A 49 6.95 -7.90 -3.50
N GLY A 50 6.81 -6.78 -4.21
CA GLY A 50 7.74 -6.42 -5.27
C GLY A 50 7.49 -5.01 -5.79
N PRO A 51 8.25 -4.54 -6.79
CA PRO A 51 8.23 -3.15 -7.26
C PRO A 51 6.87 -2.70 -7.82
N MET A 52 6.04 -3.63 -8.29
CA MET A 52 4.68 -3.35 -8.77
C MET A 52 3.59 -3.54 -7.72
N SER A 53 3.97 -3.91 -6.49
CA SER A 53 3.05 -4.20 -5.39
C SER A 53 2.77 -3.02 -4.46
N SER A 54 3.19 -1.82 -4.85
CA SER A 54 2.85 -0.54 -4.22
C SER A 54 2.28 0.41 -5.27
N TYR A 55 2.78 1.65 -5.44
CA TYR A 55 2.31 2.46 -6.56
C TYR A 55 2.69 1.79 -7.90
N ARG A 56 1.70 1.67 -8.79
CA ARG A 56 1.81 1.02 -10.09
C ARG A 56 1.53 2.03 -11.19
N THR A 57 2.47 2.21 -12.13
CA THR A 57 2.29 3.08 -13.29
C THR A 57 1.27 2.49 -14.28
N LEU A 58 0.73 3.34 -15.16
CA LEU A 58 -0.18 2.88 -16.21
C LEU A 58 0.48 1.82 -17.12
N GLN A 59 1.75 2.00 -17.46
CA GLN A 59 2.50 1.02 -18.24
C GLN A 59 2.61 -0.34 -17.54
N GLN A 60 2.88 -0.34 -16.23
CA GLN A 60 2.89 -1.58 -15.42
C GLN A 60 1.51 -2.23 -15.35
N GLN A 61 0.43 -1.44 -15.26
CA GLN A 61 -0.93 -1.96 -15.30
C GLN A 61 -1.24 -2.61 -16.67
N GLN A 62 -0.82 -1.98 -17.78
CA GLN A 62 -0.98 -2.53 -19.14
C GLN A 62 -0.25 -3.87 -19.31
N GLU A 63 0.97 -3.97 -18.78
CA GLU A 63 1.73 -5.21 -18.84
C GLU A 63 1.07 -6.34 -18.03
N LEU A 64 0.60 -6.06 -16.81
CA LEU A 64 -0.12 -7.06 -16.00
C LEU A 64 -1.44 -7.47 -16.66
N TRP A 65 -2.17 -6.52 -17.24
CA TRP A 65 -3.40 -6.79 -17.96
C TRP A 65 -3.15 -7.68 -19.17
N ARG A 66 -2.11 -7.38 -19.96
CA ARG A 66 -1.70 -8.21 -21.11
C ARG A 66 -1.37 -9.64 -20.69
N ARG A 67 -0.63 -9.84 -19.59
CA ARG A 67 -0.34 -11.18 -19.07
C ARG A 67 -1.60 -11.90 -18.62
N TYR A 68 -2.50 -11.21 -17.94
CA TYR A 68 -3.78 -11.78 -17.53
C TYR A 68 -4.64 -12.21 -18.72
N THR A 69 -4.82 -11.35 -19.72
CA THR A 69 -5.64 -11.66 -20.90
C THR A 69 -5.06 -12.76 -21.77
N ASN A 70 -3.73 -12.94 -21.76
CA ASN A 70 -3.05 -14.02 -22.47
C ASN A 70 -2.95 -15.32 -21.63
N GLY A 71 -3.55 -15.37 -20.46
CA GLY A 71 -3.52 -16.55 -19.58
C GLY A 71 -2.16 -16.87 -18.96
N THR A 72 -1.19 -15.92 -19.00
CA THR A 72 0.17 -16.11 -18.46
C THR A 72 0.41 -15.38 -17.14
N GLY A 73 -0.59 -14.69 -16.61
CA GLY A 73 -0.50 -13.91 -15.37
C GLY A 73 -1.72 -14.05 -14.49
N ALA A 74 -1.58 -13.60 -13.23
CA ALA A 74 -2.69 -13.51 -12.31
C ALA A 74 -3.73 -12.48 -12.76
N ILE A 75 -4.94 -12.55 -12.17
CA ILE A 75 -6.00 -11.58 -12.40
C ILE A 75 -5.49 -10.15 -12.20
N ALA A 76 -5.82 -9.25 -13.11
CA ALA A 76 -5.40 -7.86 -13.08
C ALA A 76 -6.56 -6.92 -13.39
N ALA A 77 -6.56 -5.75 -12.77
CA ALA A 77 -7.49 -4.69 -13.09
C ALA A 77 -7.20 -4.11 -14.48
N ARG A 78 -8.25 -3.63 -15.17
CA ARG A 78 -8.07 -2.90 -16.44
C ARG A 78 -7.13 -1.71 -16.24
N PRO A 79 -6.25 -1.40 -17.20
CA PRO A 79 -5.37 -0.25 -17.13
C PRO A 79 -6.15 1.04 -16.87
N GLY A 80 -5.68 1.85 -15.95
CA GLY A 80 -6.36 3.09 -15.53
C GLY A 80 -7.41 2.91 -14.42
N THR A 81 -7.61 1.68 -13.91
CA THR A 81 -8.60 1.43 -12.83
C THR A 81 -7.99 0.77 -11.58
N SER A 82 -6.70 0.44 -11.59
CA SER A 82 -6.04 -0.22 -10.48
C SER A 82 -5.99 0.64 -9.20
N ASN A 83 -6.29 0.06 -8.05
CA ASN A 83 -6.11 0.70 -6.75
C ASN A 83 -4.67 1.13 -6.48
N HIS A 84 -3.69 0.42 -7.04
CA HIS A 84 -2.27 0.74 -6.95
C HIS A 84 -1.88 2.01 -7.74
N GLY A 85 -2.62 2.35 -8.79
CA GLY A 85 -2.38 3.55 -9.60
C GLY A 85 -3.20 4.78 -9.17
N SER A 86 -4.04 4.66 -8.15
CA SER A 86 -4.98 5.71 -7.77
C SER A 86 -4.28 7.01 -7.34
N ALA A 87 -4.81 8.14 -7.81
CA ALA A 87 -4.38 9.47 -7.36
C ALA A 87 -5.00 9.89 -6.01
N THR A 88 -6.06 9.21 -5.57
CA THR A 88 -6.81 9.57 -4.35
C THR A 88 -6.72 8.54 -3.24
N SER A 89 -6.37 7.29 -3.55
CA SER A 89 -6.21 6.18 -2.62
C SER A 89 -4.79 5.60 -2.72
N ALA A 90 -4.56 4.44 -2.12
CA ALA A 90 -3.34 3.67 -2.27
C ALA A 90 -3.61 2.20 -1.95
N ALA A 91 -2.84 1.32 -2.58
CA ALA A 91 -2.82 -0.09 -2.27
C ALA A 91 -1.39 -0.62 -2.18
N VAL A 92 -1.19 -1.66 -1.38
CA VAL A 92 0.08 -2.38 -1.22
C VAL A 92 -0.21 -3.87 -1.07
N ASP A 93 0.44 -4.69 -1.90
CA ASP A 93 0.39 -6.14 -1.75
C ASP A 93 1.55 -6.61 -0.87
N ILE A 94 1.27 -7.39 0.16
CA ILE A 94 2.23 -7.87 1.16
C ILE A 94 2.41 -9.39 1.07
N PRO A 95 3.67 -9.90 1.20
CA PRO A 95 3.96 -11.29 0.82
C PRO A 95 3.59 -12.35 1.84
N THR A 96 3.61 -12.04 3.14
CA THR A 96 3.58 -13.10 4.15
C THR A 96 2.30 -13.14 4.99
N PRO A 97 1.85 -14.33 5.42
CA PRO A 97 0.72 -14.46 6.35
C PRO A 97 0.89 -13.66 7.64
N ALA A 98 2.11 -13.56 8.17
CA ALA A 98 2.40 -12.76 9.37
C ALA A 98 2.14 -11.27 9.14
N MET A 99 2.57 -10.71 8.00
CA MET A 99 2.25 -9.32 7.63
C MET A 99 0.75 -9.12 7.43
N GLN A 100 0.07 -10.06 6.79
CA GLN A 100 -1.37 -10.03 6.58
C GLN A 100 -2.14 -10.04 7.91
N ALA A 101 -1.76 -10.91 8.84
CA ALA A 101 -2.33 -10.97 10.18
C ALA A 101 -2.11 -9.65 10.95
N ALA A 102 -0.90 -9.10 10.88
CA ALA A 102 -0.57 -7.84 11.53
C ALA A 102 -1.39 -6.66 10.96
N VAL A 103 -1.61 -6.59 9.64
CA VAL A 103 -2.45 -5.56 9.03
C VAL A 103 -3.93 -5.76 9.40
N ARG A 104 -4.44 -7.00 9.45
CA ARG A 104 -5.81 -7.26 9.95
C ARG A 104 -5.98 -6.77 11.38
N GLN A 105 -4.99 -6.98 12.22
CA GLN A 105 -5.06 -6.63 13.64
C GLN A 105 -4.89 -5.13 13.90
N TYR A 106 -3.98 -4.46 13.18
CA TYR A 106 -3.54 -3.09 13.49
C TYR A 106 -3.79 -2.08 12.39
N GLY A 107 -4.07 -2.51 11.16
CA GLY A 107 -4.15 -1.62 9.99
C GLY A 107 -5.18 -0.50 10.13
N TYR A 108 -6.34 -0.80 10.73
CA TYR A 108 -7.42 0.17 10.94
C TYR A 108 -6.98 1.38 11.77
N LEU A 109 -6.02 1.23 12.69
CA LEU A 109 -5.44 2.33 13.49
C LEU A 109 -4.75 3.38 12.61
N PHE A 110 -4.31 2.97 11.42
CA PHE A 110 -3.58 3.77 10.46
C PHE A 110 -4.39 4.07 9.19
N GLY A 111 -5.64 3.61 9.14
CA GLY A 111 -6.52 3.76 7.99
C GLY A 111 -6.29 2.74 6.88
N TRP A 112 -5.59 1.65 7.14
CA TRP A 112 -5.37 0.55 6.21
C TRP A 112 -6.23 -0.67 6.56
N GLY A 113 -6.64 -1.41 5.54
CA GLY A 113 -7.35 -2.67 5.69
C GLY A 113 -6.95 -3.65 4.59
N ILE A 114 -7.14 -4.95 4.85
CA ILE A 114 -7.02 -6.00 3.84
C ILE A 114 -8.38 -6.18 3.17
N LEU A 115 -8.38 -6.19 1.83
CA LEU A 115 -9.55 -6.59 1.07
C LEU A 115 -9.67 -8.11 1.14
N GLY A 116 -10.68 -8.59 1.78
CA GLY A 116 -10.95 -10.02 1.92
C GLY A 116 -12.00 -10.23 2.99
N GLY A 117 -13.28 -10.32 2.63
CA GLY A 117 -14.32 -10.80 3.49
C GLY A 117 -15.43 -9.85 3.89
N ARG A 118 -15.48 -8.59 3.46
CA ARG A 118 -16.57 -7.67 3.80
C ARG A 118 -17.11 -6.76 2.70
N ILE A 119 -16.63 -6.85 1.49
CA ILE A 119 -17.24 -6.12 0.36
C ILE A 119 -17.76 -7.17 -0.63
N PRO A 120 -19.07 -7.28 -0.83
CA PRO A 120 -19.68 -8.30 -1.70
C PRO A 120 -19.29 -8.22 -3.18
N SER A 121 -18.64 -7.12 -3.61
CA SER A 121 -18.21 -6.91 -5.00
C SER A 121 -16.79 -7.40 -5.29
N ASP A 122 -15.97 -7.69 -4.26
CA ASP A 122 -14.65 -8.27 -4.44
C ASP A 122 -14.71 -9.78 -4.22
N SER A 123 -15.10 -10.51 -5.27
CA SER A 123 -15.26 -11.96 -5.27
C SER A 123 -13.96 -12.75 -5.10
N THR A 124 -12.82 -12.09 -4.95
CA THR A 124 -11.52 -12.69 -4.70
C THR A 124 -11.00 -12.26 -3.34
N SER A 125 -10.84 -13.22 -2.44
CA SER A 125 -10.20 -13.02 -1.14
C SER A 125 -8.70 -12.76 -1.31
N GLU A 126 -8.33 -11.56 -1.73
CA GLU A 126 -6.94 -11.13 -1.86
C GLU A 126 -6.38 -10.79 -0.48
N ALA A 127 -6.03 -11.83 0.29
CA ALA A 127 -5.51 -11.69 1.65
C ALA A 127 -4.22 -10.83 1.74
N TRP A 128 -3.51 -10.69 0.64
CA TRP A 128 -2.30 -9.88 0.51
C TRP A 128 -2.56 -8.41 0.17
N HIS A 129 -3.76 -8.05 -0.33
CA HIS A 129 -4.06 -6.72 -0.86
C HIS A 129 -4.49 -5.76 0.26
N CYS A 130 -3.60 -4.85 0.66
CA CYS A 130 -3.88 -3.80 1.62
C CYS A 130 -4.33 -2.53 0.91
N ARG A 131 -5.41 -1.92 1.38
CA ARG A 131 -5.95 -0.68 0.83
C ARG A 131 -6.04 0.41 1.89
N LEU A 132 -5.71 1.65 1.50
CA LEU A 132 -5.91 2.83 2.32
C LEU A 132 -7.36 3.31 2.19
N ASN A 133 -8.06 3.43 3.33
CA ASN A 133 -9.48 3.78 3.42
C ASN A 133 -9.74 5.19 3.98
N VAL A 134 -8.68 5.99 4.18
CA VAL A 134 -8.79 7.34 4.75
C VAL A 134 -8.09 8.38 3.89
N GLN A 135 -8.65 9.60 3.87
CA GLN A 135 -8.07 10.73 3.13
C GLN A 135 -7.06 11.53 3.98
N ARG A 136 -7.15 11.44 5.30
CA ARG A 136 -6.29 12.14 6.26
C ARG A 136 -5.63 11.16 7.22
N LEU A 137 -4.46 11.53 7.73
CA LEU A 137 -3.80 10.74 8.78
C LEU A 137 -4.68 10.62 10.02
N THR A 138 -4.85 9.38 10.48
CA THR A 138 -5.45 9.12 11.79
C THR A 138 -4.57 9.71 12.91
N PRO A 139 -5.09 9.97 14.11
CA PRO A 139 -4.28 10.41 15.25
C PRO A 139 -3.12 9.45 15.55
N ARG A 140 -3.37 8.14 15.46
CA ARG A 140 -2.35 7.10 15.64
C ARG A 140 -1.26 7.19 14.57
N ALA A 141 -1.63 7.37 13.32
CA ALA A 141 -0.68 7.50 12.22
C ALA A 141 0.20 8.76 12.37
N ARG A 142 -0.36 9.89 12.83
CA ARG A 142 0.42 11.11 13.09
C ARG A 142 1.49 10.89 14.15
N LEU A 143 1.11 10.31 15.31
CA LEU A 143 2.02 10.02 16.42
C LEU A 143 3.16 9.09 15.99
N TRP A 144 2.82 7.97 15.33
CA TRP A 144 3.82 6.98 14.96
C TRP A 144 4.67 7.37 13.76
N TYR A 145 4.16 8.20 12.86
CA TYR A 145 4.98 8.83 11.82
C TYR A 145 6.02 9.79 12.41
N TRP A 146 5.65 10.58 13.42
CA TRP A 146 6.59 11.41 14.15
C TRP A 146 7.69 10.55 14.83
N ARG A 147 7.31 9.50 15.56
CA ARG A 147 8.25 8.56 16.19
C ARG A 147 9.20 7.91 15.17
N TYR A 148 8.68 7.46 14.05
CA TYR A 148 9.49 6.95 12.94
C TYR A 148 10.53 7.99 12.47
N ARG A 149 10.12 9.24 12.27
CA ARG A 149 11.03 10.30 11.84
C ARG A 149 12.14 10.60 12.84
N VAL A 150 11.80 10.63 14.13
CA VAL A 150 12.80 10.83 15.21
C VAL A 150 13.82 9.69 15.22
N ALA A 151 13.34 8.43 15.17
CA ALA A 151 14.22 7.27 15.14
C ALA A 151 15.16 7.30 13.91
N LYS A 152 14.64 7.63 12.73
CA LYS A 152 15.44 7.72 11.50
C LYS A 152 16.51 8.82 11.53
N ARG A 153 16.27 9.92 12.25
CA ARG A 153 17.28 10.99 12.42
C ARG A 153 18.45 10.56 13.30
N ARG A 154 18.20 9.70 14.30
CA ARG A 154 19.23 9.20 15.23
C ARG A 154 20.13 8.13 14.61
N GLN A 155 19.79 7.61 13.44
CA GLN A 155 20.56 6.60 12.70
C GLN A 155 21.46 7.21 11.61
N ARG A 156 21.43 8.55 11.46
CA ARG A 156 22.29 9.33 10.56
C ARG A 156 23.41 10.02 11.32
#